data_ab324566271ea3c9c2b09a03da423307
#
_entry.id   ab324566271ea3c9c2b09a03da423307
#
_cell.length_a   1.000
_cell.length_b   1.000
_cell.length_c   1.000
_cell.angle_alpha   90.00
_cell.angle_beta   90.00
_cell.angle_gamma   90.00
#
_symmetry.space_group_name_H-M   'P 1'
#
loop_
_entity.id
_entity.type
_entity.pdbx_description
1 polymer ?
#
loop_
_entity_poly.entity_id
_entity_poly.type
_entity_poly.pdbx_seq_one_letter_code
_entity_poly.pdbx_strand_id
1 'polypeptide(L)'
;MRKTIKALLLAGMVSIAPSFATTASAEGLVTIIVNDPSNPYWFTEGEVASKTAKELGYDATVGAHRGDTNTESNLIDTAITNQSVAIILDPANADGSVGAVRKAVNAGIPVFLVNAEINQEGLAKSQLVSNNAQGAALGAQQWVEILGDKATYVELLGAPSDNNAATRSNGYTTVLSQYPDLEKVGQEVANWD
;
A
#
# COMPACT_ATOMS: atom_id res chain seq x y z
N MET A 1 -28.76 -30.31 84.73
CA MET A 1 -29.26 -29.54 83.58
C MET A 1 -28.07 -29.21 82.61
N ARG A 2 -27.90 -29.99 81.54
CA ARG A 2 -26.79 -29.76 80.57
C ARG A 2 -27.37 -29.14 79.35
N LYS A 3 -26.97 -27.90 79.00
CA LYS A 3 -27.36 -27.21 77.73
C LYS A 3 -26.34 -27.57 76.68
N THR A 4 -26.78 -28.24 75.61
CA THR A 4 -26.03 -28.57 74.45
C THR A 4 -26.14 -27.42 73.45
N ILE A 5 -25.03 -26.76 73.10
CA ILE A 5 -24.89 -25.74 72.07
C ILE A 5 -24.62 -26.47 70.77
N LYS A 6 -25.51 -26.33 69.77
CA LYS A 6 -25.31 -26.81 68.41
C LYS A 6 -24.60 -25.69 67.62
N ALA A 7 -23.37 -25.94 67.23
CA ALA A 7 -22.66 -25.06 66.28
C ALA A 7 -23.13 -25.37 64.86
N LEU A 8 -23.61 -24.34 64.15
CA LEU A 8 -24.01 -24.39 62.73
C LEU A 8 -22.80 -24.00 61.88
N LEU A 9 -22.19 -24.97 61.19
CA LEU A 9 -21.15 -24.71 60.22
C LEU A 9 -21.79 -24.26 58.88
N LEU A 10 -21.63 -23.00 58.51
CA LEU A 10 -22.00 -22.46 57.20
C LEU A 10 -20.85 -22.70 56.23
N ALA A 11 -20.97 -23.70 55.37
CA ALA A 11 -20.03 -23.93 54.29
C ALA A 11 -20.31 -22.95 53.15
N GLY A 12 -19.46 -21.90 52.97
CA GLY A 12 -19.52 -20.99 51.83
C GLY A 12 -18.98 -21.68 50.56
N MET A 13 -19.83 -22.01 49.63
CA MET A 13 -19.45 -22.40 48.26
C MET A 13 -18.95 -21.17 47.52
N VAL A 14 -17.64 -21.04 47.31
CA VAL A 14 -17.05 -20.09 46.38
C VAL A 14 -17.23 -20.65 44.96
N SER A 15 -18.20 -20.12 44.24
CA SER A 15 -18.39 -20.42 42.80
C SER A 15 -17.30 -19.74 42.00
N ILE A 16 -16.27 -20.49 41.56
CA ILE A 16 -15.31 -20.04 40.55
C ILE A 16 -16.00 -20.14 39.22
N ALA A 17 -16.54 -19.02 38.71
CA ALA A 17 -17.01 -18.93 37.35
C ALA A 17 -15.80 -18.99 36.39
N PRO A 18 -15.75 -19.92 35.41
CA PRO A 18 -14.69 -19.89 34.41
C PRO A 18 -14.86 -18.63 33.58
N SER A 19 -13.88 -17.72 33.65
CA SER A 19 -13.75 -16.60 32.72
C SER A 19 -13.40 -17.19 31.36
N PHE A 20 -14.35 -17.36 30.47
CA PHE A 20 -14.09 -17.59 29.06
C PHE A 20 -13.48 -16.31 28.53
N ALA A 21 -12.17 -16.31 28.33
CA ALA A 21 -11.50 -15.30 27.50
C ALA A 21 -12.07 -15.48 26.07
N THR A 22 -12.98 -14.60 25.67
CA THR A 22 -13.35 -14.48 24.27
C THR A 22 -12.10 -14.03 23.52
N THR A 23 -11.46 -14.94 22.78
CA THR A 23 -10.49 -14.57 21.76
C THR A 23 -11.25 -13.70 20.77
N ALA A 24 -10.92 -12.41 20.71
CA ALA A 24 -11.45 -11.54 19.67
C ALA A 24 -11.07 -12.20 18.32
N SER A 25 -12.08 -12.62 17.56
CA SER A 25 -11.88 -13.05 16.19
C SER A 25 -11.49 -11.81 15.38
N ALA A 26 -10.51 -11.93 14.48
CA ALA A 26 -10.17 -10.85 13.58
C ALA A 26 -11.41 -10.41 12.78
N GLU A 27 -11.52 -9.12 12.48
CA GLU A 27 -12.65 -8.55 11.72
C GLU A 27 -12.63 -8.99 10.24
N GLY A 28 -11.60 -9.70 9.81
CA GLY A 28 -11.40 -10.26 8.48
C GLY A 28 -9.96 -10.13 8.00
N LEU A 29 -9.69 -10.64 6.81
CA LEU A 29 -8.37 -10.60 6.19
C LEU A 29 -8.24 -9.40 5.26
N VAL A 30 -7.23 -8.57 5.47
CA VAL A 30 -6.77 -7.55 4.49
C VAL A 30 -5.59 -8.13 3.71
N THR A 31 -5.71 -8.19 2.38
CA THR A 31 -4.60 -8.55 1.52
C THR A 31 -3.90 -7.30 1.02
N ILE A 32 -2.58 -7.24 1.21
CA ILE A 32 -1.71 -6.14 0.81
C ILE A 32 -0.81 -6.66 -0.31
N ILE A 33 -0.77 -5.96 -1.44
CA ILE A 33 0.01 -6.36 -2.61
C ILE A 33 0.90 -5.18 -2.99
N VAL A 34 2.21 -5.38 -2.87
CA VAL A 34 3.23 -4.37 -3.14
C VAL A 34 4.07 -4.74 -4.36
N ASN A 35 4.90 -3.80 -4.83
CA ASN A 35 5.86 -4.08 -5.89
C ASN A 35 7.02 -4.97 -5.36
N ASP A 36 8.28 -4.58 -5.46
CA ASP A 36 9.42 -5.39 -5.05
C ASP A 36 9.95 -4.98 -3.66
N PRO A 37 9.81 -5.84 -2.63
CA PRO A 37 10.27 -5.53 -1.28
C PRO A 37 11.81 -5.54 -1.14
N SER A 38 12.59 -5.86 -2.19
CA SER A 38 14.03 -5.59 -2.21
C SER A 38 14.33 -4.10 -2.18
N ASN A 39 13.42 -3.27 -2.68
CA ASN A 39 13.45 -1.82 -2.53
C ASN A 39 12.87 -1.43 -1.17
N PRO A 40 13.59 -0.65 -0.32
CA PRO A 40 13.13 -0.26 1.01
C PRO A 40 11.80 0.49 1.03
N TYR A 41 11.42 1.17 -0.06
CA TYR A 41 10.14 1.86 -0.17
C TYR A 41 8.98 0.87 -0.08
N TRP A 42 8.93 -0.12 -0.97
CA TRP A 42 7.84 -1.09 -1.02
C TRP A 42 7.88 -2.09 0.14
N PHE A 43 9.06 -2.38 0.68
CA PHE A 43 9.18 -3.10 1.94
C PHE A 43 8.45 -2.36 3.06
N THR A 44 8.75 -1.06 3.23
CA THR A 44 8.13 -0.23 4.27
C THR A 44 6.63 -0.07 4.05
N GLU A 45 6.18 0.09 2.82
CA GLU A 45 4.76 0.18 2.47
C GLU A 45 3.99 -1.07 2.94
N GLY A 46 4.49 -2.27 2.61
CA GLY A 46 3.88 -3.54 3.03
C GLY A 46 3.88 -3.73 4.55
N GLU A 47 5.01 -3.43 5.21
CA GLU A 47 5.14 -3.55 6.66
C GLU A 47 4.18 -2.61 7.41
N VAL A 48 4.13 -1.34 7.00
CA VAL A 48 3.27 -0.34 7.65
C VAL A 48 1.80 -0.67 7.44
N ALA A 49 1.41 -1.04 6.20
CA ALA A 49 0.04 -1.42 5.91
C ALA A 49 -0.40 -2.65 6.72
N SER A 50 0.46 -3.70 6.78
CA SER A 50 0.21 -4.92 7.56
C SER A 50 0.10 -4.63 9.06
N LYS A 51 1.01 -3.83 9.60
CA LYS A 51 1.01 -3.42 11.01
C LYS A 51 -0.28 -2.68 11.35
N THR A 52 -0.64 -1.67 10.54
CA THR A 52 -1.84 -0.86 10.77
C THR A 52 -3.12 -1.70 10.69
N ALA A 53 -3.23 -2.61 9.72
CA ALA A 53 -4.38 -3.51 9.63
C ALA A 53 -4.54 -4.35 10.91
N LYS A 54 -3.43 -4.90 11.45
CA LYS A 54 -3.44 -5.69 12.69
C LYS A 54 -3.79 -4.85 13.91
N GLU A 55 -3.30 -3.61 14.00
CA GLU A 55 -3.64 -2.67 15.07
C GLU A 55 -5.13 -2.29 15.06
N LEU A 56 -5.76 -2.34 13.89
CA LEU A 56 -7.19 -2.11 13.70
C LEU A 56 -8.05 -3.37 13.88
N GLY A 57 -7.46 -4.51 14.25
CA GLY A 57 -8.18 -5.75 14.55
C GLY A 57 -8.38 -6.68 13.35
N TYR A 58 -7.74 -6.42 12.20
CA TYR A 58 -7.77 -7.29 11.03
C TYR A 58 -6.59 -8.25 10.99
N ASP A 59 -6.77 -9.41 10.36
CA ASP A 59 -5.64 -10.19 9.87
C ASP A 59 -5.07 -9.53 8.61
N ALA A 60 -3.77 -9.72 8.35
CA ALA A 60 -3.11 -9.13 7.19
C ALA A 60 -2.11 -10.10 6.55
N THR A 61 -2.12 -10.16 5.21
CA THR A 61 -1.11 -10.85 4.41
C THR A 61 -0.48 -9.87 3.43
N VAL A 62 0.82 -10.03 3.17
CA VAL A 62 1.56 -9.21 2.19
C VAL A 62 2.09 -10.12 1.08
N GLY A 63 1.81 -9.76 -0.17
CA GLY A 63 2.36 -10.37 -1.38
C GLY A 63 3.10 -9.35 -2.22
N ALA A 64 3.99 -9.80 -3.10
CA ALA A 64 4.76 -8.94 -3.98
C ALA A 64 4.66 -9.40 -5.44
N HIS A 65 4.33 -8.48 -6.35
CA HIS A 65 4.21 -8.79 -7.79
C HIS A 65 5.49 -8.50 -8.57
N ARG A 66 6.41 -7.70 -8.05
CA ARG A 66 7.71 -7.37 -8.68
C ARG A 66 7.58 -6.84 -10.11
N GLY A 67 6.57 -6.00 -10.35
CA GLY A 67 6.26 -5.45 -11.67
C GLY A 67 5.57 -6.41 -12.64
N ASP A 68 5.28 -7.66 -12.25
CA ASP A 68 4.62 -8.65 -13.10
C ASP A 68 3.10 -8.68 -12.88
N THR A 69 2.34 -8.33 -13.93
CA THR A 69 0.87 -8.26 -13.87
C THR A 69 0.20 -9.63 -13.75
N ASN A 70 0.85 -10.73 -14.17
CA ASN A 70 0.30 -12.07 -14.00
C ASN A 70 0.44 -12.49 -12.54
N THR A 71 1.59 -12.19 -11.90
CA THR A 71 1.79 -12.41 -10.47
C THR A 71 0.80 -11.59 -9.65
N GLU A 72 0.59 -10.32 -9.99
CA GLU A 72 -0.44 -9.47 -9.37
C GLU A 72 -1.84 -10.10 -9.48
N SER A 73 -2.23 -10.53 -10.68
CA SER A 73 -3.53 -11.18 -10.91
C SER A 73 -3.70 -12.45 -10.06
N ASN A 74 -2.66 -13.26 -9.93
CA ASN A 74 -2.68 -14.48 -9.10
C ASN A 74 -2.81 -14.16 -7.60
N LEU A 75 -2.16 -13.09 -7.13
CA LEU A 75 -2.29 -12.61 -5.75
C LEU A 75 -3.72 -12.10 -5.47
N ILE A 76 -4.32 -11.40 -6.43
CA ILE A 76 -5.71 -10.97 -6.35
C ILE A 76 -6.66 -12.17 -6.36
N ASP A 77 -6.44 -13.20 -7.18
CA ASP A 77 -7.21 -14.45 -7.17
C ASP A 77 -7.11 -15.16 -5.81
N THR A 78 -5.94 -15.13 -5.21
CA THR A 78 -5.71 -15.65 -3.87
C THR A 78 -6.49 -14.86 -2.82
N ALA A 79 -6.50 -13.53 -2.91
CA ALA A 79 -7.28 -12.66 -2.03
C ALA A 79 -8.79 -12.95 -2.13
N ILE A 80 -9.30 -13.17 -3.35
CA ILE A 80 -10.70 -13.54 -3.60
C ILE A 80 -11.02 -14.91 -2.98
N THR A 81 -10.16 -15.90 -3.20
CA THR A 81 -10.32 -17.26 -2.67
C THR A 81 -10.32 -17.27 -1.13
N ASN A 82 -9.46 -16.46 -0.53
CA ASN A 82 -9.35 -16.30 0.92
C ASN A 82 -10.44 -15.39 1.51
N GLN A 83 -11.36 -14.88 0.69
CA GLN A 83 -12.45 -14.00 1.11
C GLN A 83 -11.95 -12.76 1.85
N SER A 84 -10.89 -12.14 1.35
CA SER A 84 -10.37 -10.89 1.91
C SER A 84 -11.46 -9.82 1.97
N VAL A 85 -11.51 -9.07 3.06
CA VAL A 85 -12.49 -7.99 3.25
C VAL A 85 -12.07 -6.70 2.54
N ALA A 86 -10.79 -6.58 2.20
CA ALA A 86 -10.23 -5.49 1.41
C ALA A 86 -8.90 -5.90 0.76
N ILE A 87 -8.55 -5.24 -0.33
CA ILE A 87 -7.23 -5.31 -0.96
C ILE A 87 -6.62 -3.91 -0.95
N ILE A 88 -5.38 -3.79 -0.44
CA ILE A 88 -4.51 -2.63 -0.60
C ILE A 88 -3.50 -3.02 -1.68
N LEU A 89 -3.43 -2.27 -2.77
CA LEU A 89 -2.65 -2.62 -3.96
C LEU A 89 -1.81 -1.43 -4.43
N ASP A 90 -0.50 -1.62 -4.52
CA ASP A 90 0.36 -0.82 -5.39
C ASP A 90 0.37 -1.49 -6.78
N PRO A 91 -0.30 -0.95 -7.81
CA PRO A 91 -0.52 -1.69 -9.06
C PRO A 91 0.76 -1.86 -9.88
N ALA A 92 0.94 -3.03 -10.47
CA ALA A 92 2.09 -3.36 -11.31
C ALA A 92 2.15 -2.55 -12.62
N ASN A 93 0.99 -2.14 -13.13
CA ASN A 93 0.88 -1.47 -14.43
C ASN A 93 -0.43 -0.67 -14.51
N ALA A 94 -0.34 0.58 -14.97
CA ALA A 94 -1.49 1.47 -15.03
C ALA A 94 -2.66 0.93 -15.89
N ASP A 95 -2.37 0.26 -17.00
CA ASP A 95 -3.36 -0.36 -17.89
C ASP A 95 -3.57 -1.85 -17.59
N GLY A 96 -2.47 -2.59 -17.38
CA GLY A 96 -2.48 -4.04 -17.22
C GLY A 96 -3.20 -4.51 -15.95
N SER A 97 -3.16 -3.72 -14.87
CA SER A 97 -3.78 -4.06 -13.59
C SER A 97 -5.31 -3.84 -13.57
N VAL A 98 -5.87 -3.11 -14.54
CA VAL A 98 -7.32 -2.80 -14.59
C VAL A 98 -8.18 -4.07 -14.56
N GLY A 99 -7.77 -5.10 -15.32
CA GLY A 99 -8.50 -6.38 -15.38
C GLY A 99 -8.56 -7.11 -14.03
N ALA A 100 -7.44 -7.16 -13.35
CA ALA A 100 -7.30 -7.82 -12.05
C ALA A 100 -8.06 -7.07 -10.94
N VAL A 101 -7.96 -5.73 -10.91
CA VAL A 101 -8.74 -4.88 -9.99
C VAL A 101 -10.25 -5.07 -10.22
N ARG A 102 -10.70 -5.10 -11.48
CA ARG A 102 -12.10 -5.34 -11.83
C ARG A 102 -12.59 -6.70 -11.33
N LYS A 103 -11.76 -7.73 -11.40
CA LYS A 103 -12.08 -9.07 -10.89
C LYS A 103 -12.35 -9.05 -9.38
N ALA A 104 -11.49 -8.38 -8.58
CA ALA A 104 -11.69 -8.23 -7.14
C ALA A 104 -12.97 -7.46 -6.82
N VAL A 105 -13.21 -6.33 -7.50
CA VAL A 105 -14.41 -5.51 -7.30
C VAL A 105 -15.69 -6.29 -7.66
N ASN A 106 -15.69 -7.06 -8.74
CA ASN A 106 -16.81 -7.92 -9.12
C ASN A 106 -17.07 -9.05 -8.12
N ALA A 107 -16.03 -9.50 -7.40
CA ALA A 107 -16.15 -10.43 -6.29
C ALA A 107 -16.65 -9.78 -4.98
N GLY A 108 -16.93 -8.47 -5.00
CA GLY A 108 -17.42 -7.72 -3.84
C GLY A 108 -16.31 -7.23 -2.90
N ILE A 109 -15.04 -7.35 -3.29
CA ILE A 109 -13.90 -6.93 -2.47
C ILE A 109 -13.48 -5.50 -2.86
N PRO A 110 -13.55 -4.52 -1.95
CA PRO A 110 -13.06 -3.18 -2.22
C PRO A 110 -11.54 -3.17 -2.40
N VAL A 111 -11.07 -2.47 -3.44
CA VAL A 111 -9.65 -2.29 -3.74
C VAL A 111 -9.28 -0.84 -3.48
N PHE A 112 -8.23 -0.62 -2.71
CA PHE A 112 -7.63 0.68 -2.44
C PHE A 112 -6.24 0.70 -3.09
N LEU A 113 -6.05 1.59 -4.06
CA LEU A 113 -4.76 1.75 -4.70
C LEU A 113 -3.91 2.74 -3.93
N VAL A 114 -2.62 2.43 -3.80
CA VAL A 114 -1.63 3.25 -3.10
C VAL A 114 -0.42 3.46 -4.01
N ASN A 115 0.30 4.57 -3.83
CA ASN A 115 1.50 4.94 -4.55
C ASN A 115 1.29 5.16 -6.06
N ALA A 116 0.75 4.19 -6.79
CA ALA A 116 0.49 4.28 -8.22
C ALA A 116 -1.00 4.18 -8.56
N GLU A 117 -1.37 4.54 -9.78
CA GLU A 117 -2.75 4.59 -10.28
C GLU A 117 -2.97 3.60 -11.42
N ILE A 118 -4.23 3.21 -11.62
CA ILE A 118 -4.67 2.54 -12.85
C ILE A 118 -5.43 3.50 -13.75
N ASN A 119 -5.37 3.28 -15.06
CA ASN A 119 -6.05 4.11 -16.07
C ASN A 119 -7.56 3.81 -16.18
N GLN A 120 -8.21 3.62 -15.02
CA GLN A 120 -9.66 3.40 -14.91
C GLN A 120 -10.20 4.08 -13.67
N GLU A 121 -10.68 5.31 -13.85
CA GLU A 121 -11.34 6.04 -12.76
C GLU A 121 -12.62 5.35 -12.28
N GLY A 122 -12.90 5.45 -10.98
CA GLY A 122 -14.12 4.93 -10.35
C GLY A 122 -14.20 3.42 -10.23
N LEU A 123 -13.20 2.65 -10.68
CA LEU A 123 -13.16 1.20 -10.52
C LEU A 123 -12.70 0.82 -9.10
N ALA A 124 -11.55 1.28 -8.68
CA ALA A 124 -11.08 1.12 -7.31
C ALA A 124 -11.89 2.02 -6.36
N LYS A 125 -11.99 1.63 -5.09
CA LYS A 125 -12.66 2.39 -4.04
C LYS A 125 -11.98 3.74 -3.81
N SER A 126 -10.65 3.78 -3.92
CA SER A 126 -9.83 4.98 -3.84
C SER A 126 -8.50 4.74 -4.55
N GLN A 127 -7.90 5.82 -5.06
CA GLN A 127 -6.53 5.89 -5.58
C GLN A 127 -5.79 6.96 -4.79
N LEU A 128 -4.85 6.55 -3.94
CA LEU A 128 -4.13 7.40 -2.99
C LEU A 128 -2.71 7.58 -3.49
N VAL A 129 -2.45 8.70 -4.14
CA VAL A 129 -1.16 9.02 -4.74
C VAL A 129 -0.62 10.36 -4.28
N SER A 130 0.70 10.53 -4.35
CA SER A 130 1.35 11.82 -4.14
C SER A 130 1.08 12.76 -5.32
N ASN A 131 1.10 14.08 -5.09
CA ASN A 131 1.12 15.04 -6.19
C ASN A 131 2.51 15.05 -6.87
N ASN A 132 2.74 14.05 -7.72
CA ASN A 132 4.03 13.83 -8.38
C ASN A 132 4.44 14.96 -9.32
N ALA A 133 3.48 15.61 -9.99
CA ALA A 133 3.76 16.75 -10.84
C ALA A 133 4.30 17.94 -10.03
N GLN A 134 3.66 18.27 -8.92
CA GLN A 134 4.09 19.34 -8.02
C GLN A 134 5.46 19.01 -7.38
N GLY A 135 5.61 17.77 -6.89
CA GLY A 135 6.87 17.33 -6.26
C GLY A 135 8.06 17.44 -7.22
N ALA A 136 7.87 17.02 -8.47
CA ALA A 136 8.90 17.11 -9.51
C ALA A 136 9.21 18.56 -9.88
N ALA A 137 8.19 19.42 -10.02
CA ALA A 137 8.39 20.84 -10.31
C ALA A 137 9.17 21.55 -9.18
N LEU A 138 8.81 21.30 -7.91
CA LEU A 138 9.54 21.84 -6.76
C LEU A 138 10.99 21.32 -6.71
N GLY A 139 11.21 20.02 -6.99
CA GLY A 139 12.54 19.44 -7.08
C GLY A 139 13.40 20.09 -8.17
N ALA A 140 12.81 20.37 -9.34
CA ALA A 140 13.48 21.06 -10.43
C ALA A 140 13.85 22.52 -10.06
N GLN A 141 12.98 23.22 -9.39
CA GLN A 141 13.25 24.58 -8.89
C GLN A 141 14.42 24.58 -7.91
N GLN A 142 14.41 23.69 -6.94
CA GLN A 142 15.50 23.55 -5.98
C GLN A 142 16.83 23.15 -6.66
N TRP A 143 16.74 22.30 -7.69
CA TRP A 143 17.93 21.94 -8.46
C TRP A 143 18.55 23.18 -9.13
N VAL A 144 17.75 24.01 -9.80
CA VAL A 144 18.24 25.27 -10.43
C VAL A 144 18.81 26.23 -9.39
N GLU A 145 18.19 26.36 -8.21
CA GLU A 145 18.71 27.18 -7.12
C GLU A 145 20.09 26.73 -6.62
N ILE A 146 20.32 25.40 -6.57
CA ILE A 146 21.56 24.83 -6.02
C ILE A 146 22.67 24.77 -7.07
N LEU A 147 22.36 24.31 -8.31
CA LEU A 147 23.34 24.04 -9.36
C LEU A 147 23.49 25.17 -10.38
N GLY A 148 22.55 26.11 -10.38
CA GLY A 148 22.49 27.21 -11.36
C GLY A 148 21.69 26.82 -12.60
N ASP A 149 21.62 27.77 -13.52
CA ASP A 149 20.79 27.74 -14.73
C ASP A 149 21.59 27.29 -16.00
N LYS A 150 22.81 26.80 -15.81
CA LYS A 150 23.69 26.36 -16.90
C LYS A 150 24.38 25.07 -16.55
N ALA A 151 23.97 23.98 -17.20
CA ALA A 151 24.59 22.67 -17.06
C ALA A 151 24.13 21.71 -18.17
N THR A 152 24.83 20.57 -18.31
CA THR A 152 24.29 19.40 -19.02
C THR A 152 23.83 18.35 -18.00
N TYR A 153 22.76 17.59 -18.32
CA TYR A 153 22.24 16.56 -17.43
C TYR A 153 21.70 15.35 -18.19
N VAL A 154 21.63 14.24 -17.49
CA VAL A 154 20.95 13.01 -17.91
C VAL A 154 19.75 12.79 -17.01
N GLU A 155 18.63 12.34 -17.58
CA GLU A 155 17.43 11.98 -16.83
C GLU A 155 17.29 10.46 -16.73
N LEU A 156 17.13 9.95 -15.52
CA LEU A 156 16.77 8.56 -15.26
C LEU A 156 15.27 8.46 -15.01
N LEU A 157 14.57 7.74 -15.86
CA LEU A 157 13.12 7.54 -15.77
C LEU A 157 12.80 6.33 -14.90
N GLY A 158 11.66 6.40 -14.22
CA GLY A 158 11.03 5.24 -13.61
C GLY A 158 10.44 4.27 -14.63
N ALA A 159 9.69 3.27 -14.17
CA ALA A 159 9.06 2.27 -15.01
C ALA A 159 8.02 2.91 -15.97
N PRO A 160 8.08 2.66 -17.28
CA PRO A 160 7.10 3.19 -18.24
C PRO A 160 5.66 2.67 -18.00
N SER A 161 5.52 1.58 -17.25
CA SER A 161 4.24 1.00 -16.86
C SER A 161 3.53 1.76 -15.73
N ASP A 162 4.23 2.70 -15.08
CA ASP A 162 3.74 3.53 -13.98
C ASP A 162 3.58 4.99 -14.44
N ASN A 163 2.37 5.52 -14.33
CA ASN A 163 2.06 6.92 -14.68
C ASN A 163 2.92 7.93 -13.92
N ASN A 164 3.43 7.58 -12.73
CA ASN A 164 4.29 8.44 -11.95
C ASN A 164 5.60 8.80 -12.68
N ALA A 165 6.14 7.88 -13.50
CA ALA A 165 7.36 8.13 -14.25
C ALA A 165 7.18 9.31 -15.24
N ALA A 166 6.14 9.23 -16.06
CA ALA A 166 5.82 10.31 -17.02
C ALA A 166 5.44 11.62 -16.31
N THR A 167 4.64 11.53 -15.24
CA THR A 167 4.19 12.69 -14.46
C THR A 167 5.37 13.44 -13.86
N ARG A 168 6.35 12.73 -13.28
CA ARG A 168 7.57 13.35 -12.72
C ARG A 168 8.45 13.95 -13.80
N SER A 169 8.69 13.23 -14.91
CA SER A 169 9.47 13.74 -16.05
C SER A 169 8.86 15.02 -16.62
N ASN A 170 7.55 15.04 -16.81
CA ASN A 170 6.84 16.23 -17.27
C ASN A 170 6.93 17.39 -16.26
N GLY A 171 6.85 17.10 -14.96
CA GLY A 171 7.00 18.10 -13.91
C GLY A 171 8.40 18.75 -13.93
N TYR A 172 9.46 17.96 -14.07
CA TYR A 172 10.82 18.47 -14.27
C TYR A 172 10.93 19.31 -15.54
N THR A 173 10.45 18.78 -16.66
CA THR A 173 10.51 19.45 -17.96
C THR A 173 9.79 20.81 -17.94
N THR A 174 8.67 20.92 -17.24
CA THR A 174 7.90 22.17 -17.11
C THR A 174 8.73 23.32 -16.53
N VAL A 175 9.63 23.01 -15.58
CA VAL A 175 10.53 23.99 -14.98
C VAL A 175 11.79 24.16 -15.81
N LEU A 176 12.50 23.07 -16.10
CA LEU A 176 13.83 23.11 -16.70
C LEU A 176 13.83 23.70 -18.11
N SER A 177 12.73 23.56 -18.86
CA SER A 177 12.57 24.17 -20.19
C SER A 177 12.59 25.71 -20.19
N GLN A 178 12.46 26.36 -19.04
CA GLN A 178 12.53 27.81 -18.88
C GLN A 178 14.00 28.30 -18.83
N TYR A 179 14.96 27.38 -18.74
CA TYR A 179 16.40 27.66 -18.63
C TYR A 179 17.14 27.09 -19.86
N PRO A 180 17.36 27.90 -20.91
CA PRO A 180 17.88 27.42 -22.20
C PRO A 180 19.31 26.88 -22.14
N ASP A 181 20.07 27.25 -21.10
CA ASP A 181 21.45 26.78 -20.88
C ASP A 181 21.51 25.48 -20.06
N LEU A 182 20.36 24.94 -19.62
CA LEU A 182 20.23 23.60 -19.05
C LEU A 182 19.89 22.60 -20.17
N GLU A 183 20.90 21.83 -20.60
CA GLU A 183 20.77 20.91 -21.73
C GLU A 183 20.64 19.46 -21.27
N LYS A 184 19.53 18.81 -21.62
CA LYS A 184 19.38 17.36 -21.43
C LYS A 184 20.13 16.60 -22.52
N VAL A 185 21.26 16.00 -22.17
CA VAL A 185 22.14 15.26 -23.11
C VAL A 185 21.85 13.77 -23.18
N GLY A 186 21.00 13.23 -22.31
CA GLY A 186 20.61 11.82 -22.33
C GLY A 186 19.39 11.53 -21.46
N GLN A 187 18.76 10.38 -21.75
CA GLN A 187 17.62 9.87 -20.99
C GLN A 187 17.60 8.35 -21.06
N GLU A 188 17.48 7.69 -19.92
CA GLU A 188 17.45 6.23 -19.81
C GLU A 188 16.35 5.77 -18.86
N VAL A 189 15.84 4.56 -19.07
CA VAL A 189 14.83 3.95 -18.20
C VAL A 189 15.54 3.12 -17.11
N ALA A 190 15.37 3.51 -15.86
CA ALA A 190 15.94 2.85 -14.69
C ALA A 190 14.92 1.93 -13.95
N ASN A 191 13.63 1.92 -14.33
CA ASN A 191 12.59 1.06 -13.77
C ASN A 191 12.43 1.15 -12.23
N TRP A 192 12.79 2.25 -11.61
CA TRP A 192 12.81 2.48 -10.15
C TRP A 192 13.93 1.76 -9.40
N ASP A 193 14.96 1.23 -10.11
CA ASP A 193 16.18 0.62 -9.54
C ASP A 193 17.30 1.65 -9.33
#